data_a057527ccdf114fe8c70aa11a9156c2b
#
_entry.id   a057527ccdf114fe8c70aa11a9156c2b
#
_cell.length_a   1.000
_cell.length_b   1.000
_cell.length_c   1.000
_cell.angle_alpha   90.00
_cell.angle_beta   90.00
_cell.angle_gamma   90.00
#
_symmetry.space_group_name_H-M   'P 1'
#
loop_
_entity.id
_entity.type
_entity.pdbx_description
1 polymer ?
#
loop_
_entity_poly.entity_id
_entity_poly.type
_entity_poly.pdbx_seq_one_letter_code
_entity_poly.pdbx_strand_id
1 'polypeptide(L)'
;QFLRPAREWQWLALAYAVIGYLALAGQFIDKEAFWQSLAAIVALFGVQQLARRRENEFKVPDWVHQWLILVGGALLFIWLSIRVSDLDGDGLLTIAWTILAVGYFGLGLGLKERWYRLTGLGTLALALVSLTNEFVGGEAYWKNLLAIGVLFGVQQFSRRYKGEKTLPDWAHQWLILVGGGLLFIWLSIKVSEMGGHGARTIAWSLLAVVYFGTGLGLRERWHRLMGLGTLAIALVSLVPIIWGMSTDMKIASFFVMGGVFLGLGFVYTRYRDQLKKLL
;
A
#
# COMPACT_ATOMS: atom_id res chain seq x y z
N GLN A 1 46.71 24.01 -13.62
CA GLN A 1 45.58 24.97 -13.87
C GLN A 1 44.60 24.47 -14.96
N PHE A 2 44.56 23.19 -15.31
CA PHE A 2 43.79 22.66 -16.48
C PHE A 2 42.51 21.86 -16.11
N LEU A 3 41.93 21.99 -14.94
CA LEU A 3 40.77 21.18 -14.59
C LEU A 3 39.64 22.01 -13.87
N ARG A 4 39.19 23.09 -14.50
CA ARG A 4 37.93 23.72 -14.15
C ARG A 4 36.96 23.86 -15.35
N PRO A 5 36.67 22.81 -16.13
CA PRO A 5 35.45 22.82 -16.95
C PRO A 5 34.33 21.99 -16.33
N ALA A 6 34.44 21.56 -15.07
CA ALA A 6 33.54 20.54 -14.51
C ALA A 6 32.07 20.99 -14.39
N ARG A 7 31.78 22.27 -14.24
CA ARG A 7 30.41 22.75 -14.02
C ARG A 7 29.58 22.80 -15.29
N GLU A 8 30.15 23.21 -16.40
CA GLU A 8 29.45 23.33 -17.68
C GLU A 8 29.15 21.95 -18.27
N TRP A 9 30.07 21.01 -18.18
CA TRP A 9 29.85 19.63 -18.62
C TRP A 9 28.82 18.88 -17.78
N GLN A 10 28.66 19.23 -16.51
CA GLN A 10 27.60 18.67 -15.66
C GLN A 10 26.21 19.10 -16.12
N TRP A 11 26.04 20.39 -16.49
CA TRP A 11 24.78 20.88 -17.03
C TRP A 11 24.47 20.32 -18.42
N LEU A 12 25.48 20.16 -19.26
CA LEU A 12 25.32 19.51 -20.56
C LEU A 12 24.92 18.04 -20.41
N ALA A 13 25.57 17.29 -19.52
CA ALA A 13 25.22 15.90 -19.26
C ALA A 13 23.79 15.76 -18.70
N LEU A 14 23.37 16.71 -17.86
CA LEU A 14 22.00 16.79 -17.34
C LEU A 14 20.98 17.12 -18.43
N ALA A 15 21.31 18.07 -19.31
CA ALA A 15 20.48 18.41 -20.47
C ALA A 15 20.34 17.23 -21.41
N TYR A 16 21.44 16.51 -21.72
CA TYR A 16 21.40 15.29 -22.52
C TYR A 16 20.61 14.15 -21.84
N ALA A 17 20.71 14.01 -20.52
CA ALA A 17 19.89 13.06 -19.78
C ALA A 17 18.39 13.40 -19.90
N VAL A 18 18.01 14.69 -19.76
CA VAL A 18 16.63 15.14 -19.93
C VAL A 18 16.13 14.93 -21.36
N ILE A 19 16.94 15.26 -22.37
CA ILE A 19 16.59 15.05 -23.79
C ILE A 19 16.47 13.54 -24.08
N GLY A 20 17.39 12.73 -23.58
CA GLY A 20 17.31 11.26 -23.65
C GLY A 20 16.04 10.71 -22.99
N TYR A 21 15.60 11.33 -21.90
CA TYR A 21 14.34 11.02 -21.24
C TYR A 21 13.11 11.33 -22.08
N LEU A 22 13.09 12.51 -22.70
CA LEU A 22 11.96 12.91 -23.55
C LEU A 22 11.89 12.04 -24.82
N ALA A 23 13.05 11.68 -25.38
CA ALA A 23 13.13 10.74 -26.50
C ALA A 23 12.66 9.33 -26.12
N LEU A 24 13.05 8.84 -24.91
CA LEU A 24 12.57 7.58 -24.39
C LEU A 24 11.07 7.59 -24.13
N ALA A 25 10.54 8.67 -23.55
CA ALA A 25 9.09 8.81 -23.33
C ALA A 25 8.30 8.71 -24.65
N GLY A 26 8.84 9.25 -25.78
CA GLY A 26 8.27 9.06 -27.10
C GLY A 26 8.29 7.62 -27.60
N GLN A 27 9.30 6.84 -27.25
CA GLN A 27 9.43 5.43 -27.65
C GLN A 27 8.56 4.47 -26.79
N PHE A 28 8.03 4.92 -25.65
CA PHE A 28 7.10 4.10 -24.85
C PHE A 28 5.82 3.74 -25.59
N ILE A 29 5.44 4.56 -26.58
CA ILE A 29 4.27 4.33 -27.40
C ILE A 29 4.54 3.22 -28.42
N ASP A 30 5.81 2.94 -28.72
CA ASP A 30 6.21 1.94 -29.70
C ASP A 30 6.43 0.56 -29.02
N LYS A 31 5.55 -0.39 -29.36
CA LYS A 31 5.54 -1.72 -28.70
C LYS A 31 6.82 -2.54 -28.94
N GLU A 32 7.61 -2.19 -29.96
CA GLU A 32 8.81 -2.94 -30.36
C GLU A 32 10.06 -2.67 -29.48
N ALA A 33 10.11 -1.51 -28.82
CA ALA A 33 11.27 -1.05 -28.04
C ALA A 33 11.28 -1.47 -26.55
N PHE A 34 10.56 -2.52 -26.19
CA PHE A 34 10.33 -2.95 -24.80
C PHE A 34 11.60 -3.09 -23.94
N TRP A 35 12.53 -3.92 -24.36
CA TRP A 35 13.75 -4.19 -23.58
C TRP A 35 14.71 -3.00 -23.54
N GLN A 36 14.72 -2.21 -24.61
CA GLN A 36 15.54 -1.00 -24.71
C GLN A 36 15.08 0.05 -23.72
N SER A 37 13.77 0.25 -23.61
CA SER A 37 13.17 1.20 -22.66
C SER A 37 13.44 0.79 -21.22
N LEU A 38 13.29 -0.49 -20.89
CA LEU A 38 13.60 -1.01 -19.55
C LEU A 38 15.09 -0.87 -19.24
N ALA A 39 15.97 -1.23 -20.18
CA ALA A 39 17.41 -1.10 -20.00
C ALA A 39 17.83 0.36 -19.75
N ALA A 40 17.22 1.31 -20.47
CA ALA A 40 17.47 2.73 -20.28
C ALA A 40 17.01 3.23 -18.91
N ILE A 41 15.83 2.81 -18.41
CA ILE A 41 15.36 3.13 -17.08
C ILE A 41 16.31 2.56 -16.00
N VAL A 42 16.73 1.30 -16.15
CA VAL A 42 17.69 0.67 -15.24
C VAL A 42 19.04 1.37 -15.26
N ALA A 43 19.54 1.72 -16.47
CA ALA A 43 20.78 2.47 -16.61
C ALA A 43 20.73 3.82 -15.88
N LEU A 44 19.59 4.46 -15.87
CA LEU A 44 19.33 5.72 -15.21
C LEU A 44 19.45 5.62 -13.70
N PHE A 45 18.77 4.63 -13.10
CA PHE A 45 18.94 4.35 -11.67
C PHE A 45 20.38 3.97 -11.35
N GLY A 46 21.08 3.24 -12.26
CA GLY A 46 22.49 2.92 -12.14
C GLY A 46 23.38 4.16 -12.12
N VAL A 47 23.18 5.08 -13.06
CA VAL A 47 23.91 6.36 -13.12
C VAL A 47 23.66 7.19 -11.88
N GLN A 48 22.40 7.29 -11.43
CA GLN A 48 22.04 8.01 -10.20
C GLN A 48 22.77 7.45 -8.97
N GLN A 49 22.82 6.11 -8.83
CA GLN A 49 23.51 5.46 -7.71
C GLN A 49 25.03 5.60 -7.81
N LEU A 50 25.61 5.52 -9.01
CA LEU A 50 27.03 5.74 -9.22
C LEU A 50 27.43 7.18 -8.90
N ALA A 51 26.66 8.16 -9.36
CA ALA A 51 26.88 9.58 -9.07
C ALA A 51 26.86 9.85 -7.55
N ARG A 52 25.94 9.19 -6.83
CA ARG A 52 25.85 9.33 -5.38
C ARG A 52 27.01 8.66 -4.63
N ARG A 53 27.45 7.48 -5.08
CA ARG A 53 28.61 6.79 -4.48
C ARG A 53 29.91 7.58 -4.67
N ARG A 54 29.99 8.39 -5.74
CA ARG A 54 31.17 9.22 -6.07
C ARG A 54 30.92 10.71 -5.77
N GLU A 55 30.10 11.01 -4.79
CA GLU A 55 29.73 12.39 -4.41
C GLU A 55 30.98 13.25 -4.07
N ASN A 56 32.04 12.64 -3.58
CA ASN A 56 33.33 13.32 -3.33
C ASN A 56 34.03 13.79 -4.61
N GLU A 57 33.78 13.11 -5.73
CA GLU A 57 34.38 13.45 -7.04
C GLU A 57 33.44 14.33 -7.88
N PHE A 58 32.12 14.06 -7.77
CA PHE A 58 31.06 14.73 -8.54
C PHE A 58 30.10 15.42 -7.57
N LYS A 59 30.26 16.73 -7.38
CA LYS A 59 29.32 17.52 -6.58
C LYS A 59 28.00 17.76 -7.34
N VAL A 60 27.19 16.74 -7.46
CA VAL A 60 25.85 16.86 -8.05
C VAL A 60 24.90 17.40 -6.97
N PRO A 61 24.12 18.47 -7.23
CA PRO A 61 23.15 18.98 -6.26
C PRO A 61 22.11 17.93 -5.87
N ASP A 62 21.71 17.89 -4.59
CA ASP A 62 20.76 16.91 -4.06
C ASP A 62 19.42 16.89 -4.81
N TRP A 63 18.95 18.06 -5.27
CA TRP A 63 17.70 18.14 -6.02
C TRP A 63 17.76 17.35 -7.35
N VAL A 64 18.93 17.23 -7.97
CA VAL A 64 19.11 16.43 -9.21
C VAL A 64 18.91 14.95 -8.93
N HIS A 65 19.49 14.45 -7.84
CA HIS A 65 19.28 13.06 -7.40
C HIS A 65 17.80 12.79 -7.12
N GLN A 66 17.12 13.74 -6.50
CA GLN A 66 15.69 13.65 -6.21
C GLN A 66 14.87 13.56 -7.50
N TRP A 67 15.12 14.45 -8.46
CA TRP A 67 14.44 14.44 -9.76
C TRP A 67 14.70 13.16 -10.55
N LEU A 68 15.93 12.65 -10.56
CA LEU A 68 16.24 11.39 -11.25
C LEU A 68 15.46 10.20 -10.67
N ILE A 69 15.29 10.14 -9.34
CA ILE A 69 14.48 9.11 -8.69
C ILE A 69 13.00 9.25 -9.05
N LEU A 70 12.46 10.47 -8.98
CA LEU A 70 11.05 10.71 -9.27
C LEU A 70 10.72 10.45 -10.75
N VAL A 71 11.53 10.98 -11.66
CA VAL A 71 11.29 10.80 -13.11
C VAL A 71 11.53 9.35 -13.52
N GLY A 72 12.63 8.72 -13.06
CA GLY A 72 12.87 7.30 -13.30
C GLY A 72 11.76 6.42 -12.72
N GLY A 73 11.26 6.77 -11.53
CA GLY A 73 10.13 6.10 -10.91
C GLY A 73 8.83 6.24 -11.70
N ALA A 74 8.54 7.45 -12.19
CA ALA A 74 7.36 7.70 -13.01
C ALA A 74 7.44 6.95 -14.35
N LEU A 75 8.61 6.95 -15.00
CA LEU A 75 8.81 6.22 -16.25
C LEU A 75 8.62 4.71 -16.06
N LEU A 76 9.20 4.13 -15.01
CA LEU A 76 9.02 2.71 -14.72
C LEU A 76 7.56 2.37 -14.41
N PHE A 77 6.85 3.27 -13.71
CA PHE A 77 5.42 3.13 -13.45
C PHE A 77 4.60 3.15 -14.74
N ILE A 78 4.83 4.12 -15.63
CA ILE A 78 4.13 4.25 -16.92
C ILE A 78 4.44 3.03 -17.80
N TRP A 79 5.71 2.65 -17.90
CA TRP A 79 6.16 1.49 -18.67
C TRP A 79 5.45 0.21 -18.20
N LEU A 80 5.43 -0.04 -16.89
CA LEU A 80 4.77 -1.20 -16.31
C LEU A 80 3.26 -1.16 -16.54
N SER A 81 2.64 0.01 -16.42
CA SER A 81 1.21 0.20 -16.65
C SER A 81 0.78 -0.15 -18.08
N ILE A 82 1.54 0.33 -19.07
CA ILE A 82 1.28 0.02 -20.48
C ILE A 82 1.41 -1.49 -20.72
N ARG A 83 2.45 -2.12 -20.17
CA ARG A 83 2.69 -3.55 -20.37
C ARG A 83 1.70 -4.45 -19.71
N VAL A 84 1.28 -4.11 -18.52
CA VAL A 84 0.28 -4.90 -17.79
C VAL A 84 -1.10 -4.72 -18.40
N SER A 85 -1.42 -3.55 -18.95
CA SER A 85 -2.68 -3.32 -19.67
C SER A 85 -2.80 -4.15 -20.95
N ASP A 86 -1.67 -4.51 -21.57
CA ASP A 86 -1.67 -5.40 -22.75
C ASP A 86 -1.90 -6.90 -22.37
N LEU A 87 -1.79 -7.23 -21.09
CA LEU A 87 -2.05 -8.57 -20.55
C LEU A 87 -3.50 -8.62 -20.05
N ASP A 88 -4.42 -9.11 -20.85
CA ASP A 88 -5.82 -9.25 -20.49
C ASP A 88 -5.96 -10.03 -19.16
N GLY A 89 -6.10 -9.30 -18.06
CA GLY A 89 -6.23 -9.90 -16.73
C GLY A 89 -6.72 -8.93 -15.68
N ASP A 90 -7.91 -9.21 -15.16
CA ASP A 90 -8.56 -8.41 -14.12
C ASP A 90 -7.67 -8.27 -12.87
N GLY A 91 -7.48 -7.06 -12.41
CA GLY A 91 -6.67 -6.75 -11.22
C GLY A 91 -5.15 -6.91 -11.37
N LEU A 92 -4.61 -7.26 -12.56
CA LEU A 92 -3.17 -7.39 -12.77
C LEU A 92 -2.44 -6.06 -12.62
N LEU A 93 -3.07 -4.97 -13.03
CA LEU A 93 -2.52 -3.62 -12.92
C LEU A 93 -2.29 -3.23 -11.46
N THR A 94 -3.28 -3.47 -10.61
CA THR A 94 -3.20 -3.21 -9.16
C THR A 94 -2.10 -4.03 -8.50
N ILE A 95 -1.93 -5.30 -8.88
CA ILE A 95 -0.83 -6.15 -8.38
C ILE A 95 0.53 -5.61 -8.83
N ALA A 96 0.68 -5.29 -10.12
CA ALA A 96 1.93 -4.79 -10.68
C ALA A 96 2.37 -3.49 -9.99
N TRP A 97 1.44 -2.55 -9.78
CA TRP A 97 1.72 -1.31 -9.05
C TRP A 97 2.05 -1.56 -7.58
N THR A 98 1.39 -2.54 -6.96
CA THR A 98 1.67 -2.92 -5.58
C THR A 98 3.08 -3.52 -5.44
N ILE A 99 3.49 -4.41 -6.33
CA ILE A 99 4.83 -4.99 -6.35
C ILE A 99 5.88 -3.90 -6.59
N LEU A 100 5.63 -2.98 -7.54
CA LEU A 100 6.52 -1.86 -7.83
C LEU A 100 6.67 -0.94 -6.59
N ALA A 101 5.58 -0.65 -5.89
CA ALA A 101 5.59 0.14 -4.67
C ALA A 101 6.45 -0.50 -3.58
N VAL A 102 6.33 -1.82 -3.37
CA VAL A 102 7.18 -2.58 -2.44
C VAL A 102 8.65 -2.52 -2.84
N GLY A 103 8.94 -2.68 -4.14
CA GLY A 103 10.29 -2.57 -4.69
C GLY A 103 10.92 -1.22 -4.37
N TYR A 104 10.23 -0.12 -4.67
CA TYR A 104 10.72 1.24 -4.33
C TYR A 104 10.87 1.45 -2.83
N PHE A 105 9.89 1.02 -2.05
CA PHE A 105 9.95 1.17 -0.61
C PHE A 105 11.12 0.38 -0.01
N GLY A 106 11.32 -0.87 -0.46
CA GLY A 106 12.44 -1.73 -0.05
C GLY A 106 13.80 -1.16 -0.45
N LEU A 107 13.94 -0.67 -1.69
CA LEU A 107 15.15 0.03 -2.15
C LEU A 107 15.41 1.28 -1.31
N GLY A 108 14.38 2.05 -0.99
CA GLY A 108 14.48 3.24 -0.17
C GLY A 108 14.91 2.96 1.27
N LEU A 109 14.60 1.78 1.82
CA LEU A 109 15.09 1.32 3.11
C LEU A 109 16.54 0.84 3.02
N GLY A 110 16.85 0.00 2.02
CA GLY A 110 18.20 -0.53 1.83
C GLY A 110 19.24 0.54 1.52
N LEU A 111 18.90 1.52 0.69
CA LEU A 111 19.77 2.64 0.30
C LEU A 111 19.71 3.80 1.29
N LYS A 112 18.85 3.73 2.32
CA LYS A 112 18.57 4.82 3.28
C LYS A 112 18.11 6.12 2.62
N GLU A 113 17.41 5.99 1.47
CA GLU A 113 16.99 7.09 0.63
C GLU A 113 15.51 7.43 0.84
N ARG A 114 15.24 8.67 1.28
CA ARG A 114 13.88 9.14 1.52
C ARG A 114 13.02 9.16 0.22
N TRP A 115 13.61 9.55 -0.89
CA TRP A 115 12.86 9.76 -2.13
C TRP A 115 12.37 8.46 -2.75
N TYR A 116 13.14 7.37 -2.69
CA TYR A 116 12.64 6.04 -3.08
C TYR A 116 11.44 5.59 -2.24
N ARG A 117 11.46 5.87 -0.92
CA ARG A 117 10.33 5.54 -0.05
C ARG A 117 9.10 6.36 -0.39
N LEU A 118 9.25 7.66 -0.69
CA LEU A 118 8.14 8.52 -1.10
C LEU A 118 7.57 8.09 -2.46
N THR A 119 8.42 7.74 -3.43
CA THR A 119 7.99 7.18 -4.72
C THR A 119 7.21 5.88 -4.51
N GLY A 120 7.70 4.98 -3.64
CA GLY A 120 6.99 3.75 -3.28
C GLY A 120 5.62 4.01 -2.66
N LEU A 121 5.51 4.97 -1.73
CA LEU A 121 4.22 5.36 -1.14
C LEU A 121 3.29 6.01 -2.17
N GLY A 122 3.80 6.85 -3.07
CA GLY A 122 3.02 7.43 -4.16
C GLY A 122 2.47 6.37 -5.11
N THR A 123 3.31 5.40 -5.52
CA THR A 123 2.89 4.26 -6.35
C THR A 123 1.85 3.40 -5.63
N LEU A 124 2.03 3.17 -4.32
CA LEU A 124 1.05 2.45 -3.50
C LEU A 124 -0.29 3.18 -3.43
N ALA A 125 -0.27 4.51 -3.30
CA ALA A 125 -1.50 5.32 -3.32
C ALA A 125 -2.26 5.17 -4.66
N LEU A 126 -1.55 5.14 -5.78
CA LEU A 126 -2.15 4.89 -7.10
C LEU A 126 -2.72 3.47 -7.22
N ALA A 127 -2.01 2.46 -6.70
CA ALA A 127 -2.52 1.10 -6.63
C ALA A 127 -3.82 1.01 -5.80
N LEU A 128 -3.92 1.78 -4.72
CA LEU A 128 -5.14 1.85 -3.90
C LEU A 128 -6.30 2.54 -4.60
N VAL A 129 -6.04 3.56 -5.40
CA VAL A 129 -7.07 4.20 -6.25
C VAL A 129 -7.61 3.19 -7.26
N SER A 130 -6.72 2.42 -7.93
CA SER A 130 -7.13 1.34 -8.84
C SER A 130 -7.98 0.29 -8.13
N LEU A 131 -7.54 -0.17 -6.97
CA LEU A 131 -8.27 -1.13 -6.14
C LEU A 131 -9.65 -0.61 -5.73
N THR A 132 -9.74 0.68 -5.38
CA THR A 132 -11.01 1.31 -5.01
C THR A 132 -11.97 1.35 -6.21
N ASN A 133 -11.47 1.61 -7.41
CA ASN A 133 -12.28 1.58 -8.63
C ASN A 133 -12.82 0.17 -8.93
N GLU A 134 -12.01 -0.87 -8.75
CA GLU A 134 -12.47 -2.26 -8.87
C GLU A 134 -13.59 -2.56 -7.87
N PHE A 135 -13.47 -2.11 -6.62
CA PHE A 135 -14.51 -2.29 -5.60
C PHE A 135 -15.80 -1.51 -5.89
N VAL A 136 -15.69 -0.31 -6.45
CA VAL A 136 -16.85 0.49 -6.89
C VAL A 136 -17.59 -0.23 -8.03
N GLY A 137 -16.85 -0.93 -8.91
CA GLY A 137 -17.42 -1.81 -9.94
C GLY A 137 -18.08 -3.08 -9.38
N GLY A 138 -18.00 -3.32 -8.07
CA GLY A 138 -18.50 -4.54 -7.43
C GLY A 138 -17.58 -5.76 -7.59
N GLU A 139 -16.36 -5.54 -8.07
CA GLU A 139 -15.39 -6.59 -8.35
C GLU A 139 -14.42 -6.75 -7.18
N ALA A 140 -14.45 -7.90 -6.53
CA ALA A 140 -13.56 -8.20 -5.41
C ALA A 140 -12.76 -9.48 -5.70
N TYR A 141 -11.66 -9.31 -6.41
CA TYR A 141 -10.79 -10.44 -6.77
C TYR A 141 -9.97 -10.92 -5.57
N TRP A 142 -9.68 -12.22 -5.51
CA TRP A 142 -8.76 -12.77 -4.51
C TRP A 142 -7.37 -12.15 -4.57
N LYS A 143 -6.96 -11.73 -5.76
CA LYS A 143 -5.71 -10.99 -6.01
C LYS A 143 -5.62 -9.70 -5.19
N ASN A 144 -6.74 -9.04 -4.92
CA ASN A 144 -6.80 -7.78 -4.17
C ASN A 144 -6.34 -7.92 -2.72
N LEU A 145 -6.48 -9.14 -2.15
CA LEU A 145 -5.93 -9.44 -0.81
C LEU A 145 -4.41 -9.29 -0.76
N LEU A 146 -3.71 -9.52 -1.88
CA LEU A 146 -2.27 -9.30 -1.93
C LEU A 146 -1.94 -7.81 -1.75
N ALA A 147 -2.64 -6.92 -2.45
CA ALA A 147 -2.45 -5.48 -2.31
C ALA A 147 -2.76 -5.00 -0.87
N ILE A 148 -3.87 -5.48 -0.30
CA ILE A 148 -4.24 -5.17 1.09
C ILE A 148 -3.20 -5.73 2.07
N GLY A 149 -2.73 -6.97 1.86
CA GLY A 149 -1.68 -7.59 2.68
C GLY A 149 -0.36 -6.83 2.65
N VAL A 150 -0.01 -6.28 1.48
CA VAL A 150 1.18 -5.44 1.32
C VAL A 150 1.08 -4.15 2.14
N LEU A 151 -0.10 -3.51 2.23
CA LEU A 151 -0.29 -2.33 3.08
C LEU A 151 0.07 -2.63 4.54
N PHE A 152 -0.46 -3.73 5.07
CA PHE A 152 -0.13 -4.16 6.42
C PHE A 152 1.34 -4.58 6.54
N GLY A 153 1.88 -5.23 5.53
CA GLY A 153 3.29 -5.61 5.46
C GLY A 153 4.22 -4.40 5.52
N VAL A 154 3.99 -3.40 4.67
CA VAL A 154 4.77 -2.15 4.64
C VAL A 154 4.67 -1.42 5.99
N GLN A 155 3.47 -1.35 6.57
CA GLN A 155 3.24 -0.73 7.86
C GLN A 155 4.03 -1.43 8.97
N GLN A 156 3.95 -2.77 9.07
CA GLN A 156 4.63 -3.55 10.10
C GLN A 156 6.15 -3.56 9.91
N PHE A 157 6.61 -3.69 8.66
CA PHE A 157 8.03 -3.66 8.35
C PHE A 157 8.66 -2.31 8.67
N SER A 158 8.01 -1.22 8.24
CA SER A 158 8.45 0.14 8.54
C SER A 158 8.54 0.42 10.05
N ARG A 159 7.61 -0.14 10.83
CA ARG A 159 7.61 0.00 12.29
C ARG A 159 8.73 -0.77 12.98
N ARG A 160 9.05 -1.97 12.49
CA ARG A 160 10.14 -2.79 13.04
C ARG A 160 11.52 -2.23 12.71
N TYR A 161 11.63 -1.50 11.63
CA TYR A 161 12.89 -0.91 11.19
C TYR A 161 13.17 0.37 11.98
N LYS A 162 13.87 0.22 13.12
CA LYS A 162 14.25 1.32 14.03
C LYS A 162 15.41 2.16 13.47
N GLY A 163 15.28 2.70 12.26
CA GLY A 163 16.25 3.60 11.66
C GLY A 163 15.77 5.06 11.78
N GLU A 164 16.68 5.99 11.78
CA GLU A 164 16.50 7.45 12.02
C GLU A 164 15.46 8.16 11.12
N LYS A 165 14.87 7.48 10.13
CA LYS A 165 13.95 8.08 9.15
C LYS A 165 12.84 7.10 8.73
N THR A 166 12.16 6.53 9.71
CA THR A 166 10.94 5.75 9.49
C THR A 166 9.80 6.66 9.02
N LEU A 167 8.69 6.04 8.57
CA LEU A 167 7.48 6.79 8.26
C LEU A 167 7.00 7.58 9.50
N PRO A 168 6.45 8.77 9.32
CA PRO A 168 5.84 9.51 10.41
C PRO A 168 4.64 8.75 10.98
N ASP A 169 4.34 8.91 12.26
CA ASP A 169 3.30 8.17 12.98
C ASP A 169 1.92 8.26 12.31
N TRP A 170 1.57 9.43 11.75
CA TRP A 170 0.32 9.59 11.03
C TRP A 170 0.24 8.69 9.77
N ALA A 171 1.36 8.44 9.08
CA ALA A 171 1.37 7.57 7.91
C ALA A 171 1.14 6.10 8.30
N HIS A 172 1.69 5.65 9.45
CA HIS A 172 1.38 4.32 10.00
C HIS A 172 -0.10 4.16 10.31
N GLN A 173 -0.71 5.20 10.90
CA GLN A 173 -2.14 5.21 11.22
C GLN A 173 -3.00 5.13 9.97
N TRP A 174 -2.68 5.92 8.95
CA TRP A 174 -3.38 5.89 7.66
C TRP A 174 -3.25 4.55 6.95
N LEU A 175 -2.09 3.91 6.95
CA LEU A 175 -1.91 2.59 6.35
C LEU A 175 -2.81 1.53 7.02
N ILE A 176 -2.97 1.58 8.35
CA ILE A 176 -3.87 0.68 9.08
C ILE A 176 -5.33 0.97 8.72
N LEU A 177 -5.74 2.25 8.75
CA LEU A 177 -7.12 2.63 8.46
C LEU A 177 -7.52 2.31 7.02
N VAL A 178 -6.68 2.63 6.06
CA VAL A 178 -6.92 2.36 4.64
C VAL A 178 -6.90 0.85 4.37
N GLY A 179 -5.87 0.13 4.83
CA GLY A 179 -5.78 -1.31 4.66
C GLY A 179 -6.96 -2.06 5.32
N GLY A 180 -7.33 -1.64 6.53
CA GLY A 180 -8.47 -2.21 7.24
C GLY A 180 -9.80 -1.88 6.57
N GLY A 181 -9.98 -0.64 6.10
CA GLY A 181 -11.17 -0.23 5.35
C GLY A 181 -11.34 -1.02 4.05
N LEU A 182 -10.25 -1.18 3.28
CA LEU A 182 -10.25 -1.96 2.04
C LEU A 182 -10.55 -3.45 2.29
N LEU A 183 -9.99 -4.04 3.34
CA LEU A 183 -10.30 -5.41 3.71
C LEU A 183 -11.77 -5.58 4.12
N PHE A 184 -12.33 -4.60 4.84
CA PHE A 184 -13.74 -4.58 5.18
C PHE A 184 -14.64 -4.50 3.94
N ILE A 185 -14.33 -3.63 2.97
CA ILE A 185 -15.06 -3.49 1.71
C ILE A 185 -14.96 -4.78 0.89
N TRP A 186 -13.75 -5.30 0.71
CA TRP A 186 -13.51 -6.55 0.00
C TRP A 186 -14.34 -7.71 0.58
N LEU A 187 -14.31 -7.87 1.91
CA LEU A 187 -15.08 -8.92 2.59
C LEU A 187 -16.58 -8.70 2.41
N SER A 188 -17.04 -7.45 2.45
CA SER A 188 -18.45 -7.09 2.26
C SER A 188 -18.96 -7.50 0.88
N ILE A 189 -18.17 -7.27 -0.17
CA ILE A 189 -18.51 -7.66 -1.55
C ILE A 189 -18.53 -9.18 -1.65
N LYS A 190 -17.46 -9.86 -1.23
CA LYS A 190 -17.36 -11.33 -1.34
C LYS A 190 -18.44 -12.08 -0.60
N VAL A 191 -18.75 -11.65 0.60
CA VAL A 191 -19.82 -12.32 1.38
C VAL A 191 -21.20 -12.03 0.79
N SER A 192 -21.40 -10.87 0.16
CA SER A 192 -22.65 -10.58 -0.55
C SER A 192 -22.88 -11.50 -1.74
N GLU A 193 -21.81 -11.86 -2.46
CA GLU A 193 -21.87 -12.80 -3.57
C GLU A 193 -22.25 -14.22 -3.10
N MET A 194 -21.80 -14.62 -1.91
CA MET A 194 -21.92 -16.01 -1.43
C MET A 194 -23.17 -16.28 -0.58
N GLY A 195 -23.64 -15.34 0.23
CA GLY A 195 -24.53 -15.73 1.31
C GLY A 195 -25.61 -14.74 1.74
N GLY A 196 -25.77 -13.61 1.11
CA GLY A 196 -26.79 -12.65 1.47
C GLY A 196 -26.51 -11.85 2.77
N HIS A 197 -27.54 -11.13 3.26
CA HIS A 197 -27.37 -10.11 4.30
C HIS A 197 -26.92 -10.65 5.66
N GLY A 198 -27.37 -11.82 6.08
CA GLY A 198 -27.01 -12.40 7.38
C GLY A 198 -25.55 -12.84 7.47
N ALA A 199 -25.05 -13.45 6.41
CA ALA A 199 -23.65 -13.86 6.32
C ALA A 199 -22.68 -12.66 6.41
N ARG A 200 -23.09 -11.50 5.89
CA ARG A 200 -22.28 -10.26 5.95
C ARG A 200 -22.07 -9.80 7.39
N THR A 201 -23.11 -9.77 8.22
CA THR A 201 -23.01 -9.37 9.63
C THR A 201 -22.11 -10.29 10.42
N ILE A 202 -22.20 -11.61 10.19
CA ILE A 202 -21.32 -12.60 10.82
C ILE A 202 -19.87 -12.36 10.39
N ALA A 203 -19.61 -12.18 9.10
CA ALA A 203 -18.27 -11.93 8.58
C ALA A 203 -17.64 -10.65 9.16
N TRP A 204 -18.42 -9.57 9.29
CA TRP A 204 -17.96 -8.32 9.90
C TRP A 204 -17.63 -8.49 11.38
N SER A 205 -18.43 -9.27 12.11
CA SER A 205 -18.17 -9.57 13.53
C SER A 205 -16.88 -10.37 13.69
N LEU A 206 -16.63 -11.35 12.83
CA LEU A 206 -15.38 -12.12 12.83
C LEU A 206 -14.17 -11.24 12.46
N LEU A 207 -14.32 -10.39 11.45
CA LEU A 207 -13.28 -9.42 11.07
C LEU A 207 -12.96 -8.46 12.21
N ALA A 208 -13.96 -8.01 12.96
CA ALA A 208 -13.76 -7.16 14.13
C ALA A 208 -12.91 -7.86 15.21
N VAL A 209 -13.15 -9.16 15.45
CA VAL A 209 -12.33 -9.97 16.37
C VAL A 209 -10.88 -10.07 15.86
N VAL A 210 -10.69 -10.30 14.57
CA VAL A 210 -9.35 -10.36 13.97
C VAL A 210 -8.62 -9.04 14.15
N TYR A 211 -9.24 -7.89 13.85
CA TYR A 211 -8.63 -6.58 14.06
C TYR A 211 -8.30 -6.32 15.52
N PHE A 212 -9.23 -6.63 16.41
CA PHE A 212 -9.03 -6.43 17.83
C PHE A 212 -7.90 -7.32 18.36
N GLY A 213 -7.89 -8.61 17.98
CA GLY A 213 -6.86 -9.58 18.34
C GLY A 213 -5.47 -9.21 17.81
N THR A 214 -5.38 -8.80 16.54
CA THR A 214 -4.12 -8.29 15.97
C THR A 214 -3.66 -7.02 16.68
N GLY A 215 -4.58 -6.12 17.02
CA GLY A 215 -4.29 -4.91 17.79
C GLY A 215 -3.78 -5.17 19.21
N LEU A 216 -4.21 -6.26 19.84
CA LEU A 216 -3.67 -6.72 21.13
C LEU A 216 -2.28 -7.35 20.96
N GLY A 217 -2.12 -8.26 19.99
CA GLY A 217 -0.87 -8.96 19.74
C GLY A 217 0.26 -8.02 19.31
N LEU A 218 -0.03 -7.06 18.46
CA LEU A 218 0.92 -6.06 17.96
C LEU A 218 1.06 -4.85 18.89
N ARG A 219 0.26 -4.76 19.95
CA ARG A 219 0.16 -3.61 20.87
C ARG A 219 -0.16 -2.30 20.13
N GLU A 220 -1.03 -2.39 19.11
CA GLU A 220 -1.40 -1.29 18.23
C GLU A 220 -2.80 -0.76 18.58
N ARG A 221 -2.88 0.51 18.96
CA ARG A 221 -4.16 1.17 19.29
C ARG A 221 -5.10 1.23 18.07
N TRP A 222 -4.59 1.54 16.90
CA TRP A 222 -5.41 1.75 15.70
C TRP A 222 -6.07 0.48 15.18
N HIS A 223 -5.41 -0.68 15.26
CA HIS A 223 -6.06 -1.97 14.95
C HIS A 223 -7.22 -2.27 15.90
N ARG A 224 -7.07 -1.96 17.19
CA ARG A 224 -8.14 -2.13 18.17
C ARG A 224 -9.32 -1.21 17.88
N LEU A 225 -9.07 0.06 17.53
CA LEU A 225 -10.11 1.01 17.13
C LEU A 225 -10.83 0.57 15.86
N MET A 226 -10.10 0.03 14.85
CA MET A 226 -10.70 -0.57 13.67
C MET A 226 -11.60 -1.74 14.01
N GLY A 227 -11.18 -2.63 14.93
CA GLY A 227 -11.99 -3.74 15.40
C GLY A 227 -13.29 -3.27 16.06
N LEU A 228 -13.21 -2.29 16.95
CA LEU A 228 -14.38 -1.71 17.61
C LEU A 228 -15.30 -0.99 16.61
N GLY A 229 -14.74 -0.22 15.67
CA GLY A 229 -15.50 0.44 14.60
C GLY A 229 -16.23 -0.58 13.71
N THR A 230 -15.55 -1.63 13.27
CA THR A 230 -16.15 -2.71 12.47
C THR A 230 -17.27 -3.41 13.22
N LEU A 231 -17.09 -3.67 14.52
CA LEU A 231 -18.13 -4.26 15.37
C LEU A 231 -19.33 -3.34 15.53
N ALA A 232 -19.12 -2.03 15.70
CA ALA A 232 -20.19 -1.05 15.77
C ALA A 232 -21.00 -1.02 14.47
N ILE A 233 -20.33 -1.05 13.30
CA ILE A 233 -20.99 -1.11 11.99
C ILE A 233 -21.80 -2.41 11.86
N ALA A 234 -21.23 -3.55 12.28
CA ALA A 234 -21.93 -4.85 12.27
C ALA A 234 -23.21 -4.81 13.12
N LEU A 235 -23.16 -4.18 14.30
CA LEU A 235 -24.33 -4.00 15.18
C LEU A 235 -25.40 -3.12 14.55
N VAL A 236 -25.01 -1.96 14.05
CA VAL A 236 -25.96 -1.01 13.42
C VAL A 236 -26.61 -1.65 12.20
N SER A 237 -25.84 -2.40 11.39
CA SER A 237 -26.36 -3.09 10.22
C SER A 237 -27.34 -4.24 10.55
N LEU A 238 -27.24 -4.81 11.74
CA LEU A 238 -28.13 -5.89 12.16
C LEU A 238 -29.55 -5.41 12.33
N VAL A 239 -29.76 -4.19 12.81
CA VAL A 239 -31.08 -3.62 13.13
C VAL A 239 -32.06 -3.67 11.95
N PRO A 240 -31.75 -3.12 10.75
CA PRO A 240 -32.67 -3.18 9.61
C PRO A 240 -32.78 -4.59 8.99
N ILE A 241 -31.72 -5.41 9.14
CA ILE A 241 -31.63 -6.72 8.48
C ILE A 241 -32.44 -7.80 9.23
N ILE A 242 -32.62 -7.65 10.54
CA ILE A 242 -33.35 -8.60 11.40
C ILE A 242 -34.75 -8.92 10.85
N TRP A 243 -35.45 -7.92 10.32
CA TRP A 243 -36.82 -8.08 9.82
C TRP A 243 -36.90 -8.96 8.57
N GLY A 244 -35.86 -8.97 7.72
CA GLY A 244 -35.80 -9.76 6.47
C GLY A 244 -35.07 -11.11 6.58
N MET A 245 -34.47 -11.43 7.74
CA MET A 245 -33.72 -12.69 7.92
C MET A 245 -34.63 -13.88 8.24
N SER A 246 -34.19 -15.08 7.82
CA SER A 246 -34.73 -16.33 8.34
C SER A 246 -34.46 -16.48 9.83
N THR A 247 -35.31 -17.23 10.56
CA THR A 247 -35.16 -17.45 11.99
C THR A 247 -33.79 -18.00 12.37
N ASP A 248 -33.29 -18.96 11.59
CA ASP A 248 -31.98 -19.58 11.85
C ASP A 248 -30.83 -18.59 11.74
N MET A 249 -30.87 -17.70 10.73
CA MET A 249 -29.87 -16.64 10.55
C MET A 249 -29.92 -15.58 11.63
N LYS A 250 -31.13 -15.26 12.16
CA LYS A 250 -31.29 -14.39 13.32
C LYS A 250 -30.57 -14.98 14.54
N ILE A 251 -30.87 -16.24 14.86
CA ILE A 251 -30.28 -16.95 15.99
C ILE A 251 -28.75 -17.00 15.84
N ALA A 252 -28.24 -17.42 14.68
CA ALA A 252 -26.82 -17.51 14.42
C ALA A 252 -26.12 -16.14 14.59
N SER A 253 -26.69 -15.07 14.03
CA SER A 253 -26.14 -13.72 14.11
C SER A 253 -26.08 -13.21 15.56
N PHE A 254 -27.15 -13.40 16.34
CA PHE A 254 -27.17 -13.01 17.74
C PHE A 254 -26.19 -13.83 18.59
N PHE A 255 -26.09 -15.14 18.32
CA PHE A 255 -25.18 -16.01 19.05
C PHE A 255 -23.71 -15.63 18.80
N VAL A 256 -23.34 -15.43 17.54
CA VAL A 256 -21.98 -15.00 17.17
C VAL A 256 -21.66 -13.63 17.77
N MET A 257 -22.57 -12.67 17.62
CA MET A 257 -22.39 -11.32 18.15
C MET A 257 -22.29 -11.32 19.68
N GLY A 258 -23.17 -12.05 20.36
CA GLY A 258 -23.14 -12.22 21.83
C GLY A 258 -21.84 -12.84 22.31
N GLY A 259 -21.36 -13.88 21.62
CA GLY A 259 -20.07 -14.51 21.89
C GLY A 259 -18.89 -13.56 21.73
N VAL A 260 -18.92 -12.74 20.67
CA VAL A 260 -17.90 -11.69 20.44
C VAL A 260 -17.89 -10.67 21.57
N PHE A 261 -19.06 -10.18 21.98
CA PHE A 261 -19.15 -9.22 23.11
C PHE A 261 -18.67 -9.80 24.42
N LEU A 262 -19.06 -11.03 24.74
CA LEU A 262 -18.60 -11.70 25.94
C LEU A 262 -17.10 -11.93 25.91
N GLY A 263 -16.55 -12.36 24.75
CA GLY A 263 -15.10 -12.54 24.58
C GLY A 263 -14.33 -11.24 24.73
N LEU A 264 -14.79 -10.15 24.09
CA LEU A 264 -14.16 -8.83 24.22
C LEU A 264 -14.26 -8.28 25.64
N GLY A 265 -15.43 -8.46 26.30
CA GLY A 265 -15.64 -8.08 27.69
C GLY A 265 -14.71 -8.84 28.64
N PHE A 266 -14.55 -10.15 28.42
CA PHE A 266 -13.62 -10.96 29.18
C PHE A 266 -12.17 -10.53 28.98
N VAL A 267 -11.74 -10.32 27.75
CA VAL A 267 -10.38 -9.84 27.43
C VAL A 267 -10.16 -8.45 28.07
N TYR A 268 -11.14 -7.55 27.96
CA TYR A 268 -11.04 -6.24 28.59
C TYR A 268 -10.88 -6.32 30.11
N THR A 269 -11.70 -7.12 30.79
CA THR A 269 -11.61 -7.28 32.26
C THR A 269 -10.32 -7.92 32.71
N ARG A 270 -9.86 -8.98 32.01
CA ARG A 270 -8.63 -9.70 32.33
C ARG A 270 -7.37 -8.87 32.10
N TYR A 271 -7.35 -8.02 31.09
CA TYR A 271 -6.19 -7.22 30.71
C TYR A 271 -6.36 -5.72 30.97
N ARG A 272 -7.32 -5.34 31.80
CA ARG A 272 -7.67 -3.95 32.11
C ARG A 272 -6.47 -3.09 32.48
N ASP A 273 -5.60 -3.57 33.35
CA ASP A 273 -4.45 -2.80 33.84
C ASP A 273 -3.34 -2.66 32.78
N GLN A 274 -3.21 -3.64 31.91
CA GLN A 274 -2.29 -3.57 30.76
C GLN A 274 -2.88 -2.65 29.68
N LEU A 275 -4.18 -2.70 29.46
CA LEU A 275 -4.88 -1.83 28.49
C LEU A 275 -4.87 -0.35 28.92
N LYS A 276 -4.98 -0.06 30.22
CA LYS A 276 -4.84 1.30 30.75
C LYS A 276 -3.46 1.92 30.55
N LYS A 277 -2.41 1.09 30.55
CA LYS A 277 -1.03 1.55 30.26
C LYS A 277 -0.77 1.75 28.76
N LEU A 278 -1.66 1.24 27.91
CA LEU A 278 -1.56 1.28 26.43
C LEU A 278 -2.56 2.26 25.79
N LEU A 279 -3.42 2.86 26.57
CA LEU A 279 -4.32 3.98 26.20
C LEU A 279 -3.66 5.32 26.53
#